data_4db0a68ff12b0185b0b2bb32ef1280a0
#
_entry.id   4db0a68ff12b0185b0b2bb32ef1280a0
#
_cell.length_a   1.000
_cell.length_b   1.000
_cell.length_c   1.000
_cell.angle_alpha   90.00
_cell.angle_beta   90.00
_cell.angle_gamma   90.00
#
_symmetry.space_group_name_H-M   'P 1'
#
loop_
_entity.id
_entity.type
_entity.pdbx_description
1 polymer ?
#
loop_
_entity_poly.entity_id
_entity_poly.type
_entity_poly.pdbx_seq_one_letter_code
_entity_poly.pdbx_strand_id
1 'polypeptide(L)'
;MVLLADIHLKKGYSPREKVYDDAVKMPFDLLGIDSDNGSEFINSHFIRYSKEERITFTRGRAYKKNDGCYVEQKNYSVVRRAVGYSRYDTEEEIALLNLLYGQLRLYTNYFQPSMKLIEKKRTGPRGKKWYDTPKTPYQRVLASPDIYRERKEAVLKIYRSLDLGQLKGEIERLQGALERSVYEKRRSREKE
;
A
#
# COMPACT_ATOMS: atom_id res chain seq x y z
N MET A 1 -2.75 4.61 -8.34
CA MET A 1 -2.96 4.68 -6.89
C MET A 1 -2.25 3.49 -6.28
N VAL A 2 -1.52 3.67 -5.19
CA VAL A 2 -0.82 2.57 -4.52
C VAL A 2 -1.75 2.03 -3.45
N LEU A 3 -2.18 0.78 -3.59
CA LEU A 3 -2.82 0.07 -2.50
C LEU A 3 -1.72 -0.35 -1.54
N LEU A 4 -1.72 0.21 -0.35
CA LEU A 4 -0.92 -0.30 0.75
C LEU A 4 -1.68 -1.46 1.38
N ALA A 5 -1.63 -2.60 0.75
CA ALA A 5 -2.07 -3.85 1.34
C ALA A 5 -0.89 -4.51 2.06
N ASP A 6 -0.46 -3.92 3.18
CA ASP A 6 0.33 -4.68 4.14
C ASP A 6 -0.67 -5.31 5.12
N ILE A 7 -0.84 -6.58 4.96
CA ILE A 7 -1.85 -7.32 5.69
C ILE A 7 -1.21 -7.81 6.99
N HIS A 8 -1.15 -6.95 7.98
CA HIS A 8 -1.07 -7.40 9.37
C HIS A 8 -2.49 -7.80 9.78
N LEU A 9 -2.80 -9.07 9.51
CA LEU A 9 -4.10 -9.63 9.81
C LEU A 9 -4.30 -9.70 11.31
N LYS A 10 -5.33 -9.01 11.80
CA LYS A 10 -5.95 -9.35 13.07
C LYS A 10 -6.29 -10.84 13.03
N LYS A 11 -6.01 -11.59 14.11
CA LYS A 11 -6.44 -12.99 14.24
C LYS A 11 -7.94 -13.07 13.94
N GLY A 12 -8.33 -13.67 12.82
CA GLY A 12 -9.72 -13.75 12.35
C GLY A 12 -10.12 -12.81 11.20
N TYR A 13 -9.27 -11.90 10.77
CA TYR A 13 -9.54 -11.04 9.60
C TYR A 13 -9.03 -11.73 8.32
N SER A 14 -9.89 -11.93 7.33
CA SER A 14 -9.48 -12.58 6.09
C SER A 14 -8.84 -11.58 5.13
N PRO A 15 -7.85 -11.99 4.31
CA PRO A 15 -7.32 -11.15 3.24
C PRO A 15 -8.39 -10.61 2.29
N ARG A 16 -9.48 -11.36 2.10
CA ARG A 16 -10.64 -10.98 1.29
C ARG A 16 -11.31 -9.71 1.81
N GLU A 17 -11.63 -9.67 3.10
CA GLU A 17 -12.30 -8.50 3.72
C GLU A 17 -11.44 -7.24 3.60
N LYS A 18 -10.14 -7.38 3.83
CA LYS A 18 -9.21 -6.24 3.69
C LYS A 18 -9.13 -5.70 2.27
N VAL A 19 -9.02 -6.58 1.27
CA VAL A 19 -8.98 -6.19 -0.14
C VAL A 19 -10.31 -5.58 -0.56
N TYR A 20 -11.44 -6.10 -0.11
CA TYR A 20 -12.76 -5.54 -0.37
C TYR A 20 -12.88 -4.13 0.23
N ASP A 21 -12.55 -3.94 1.49
CA ASP A 21 -12.60 -2.65 2.17
C ASP A 21 -11.73 -1.60 1.48
N ASP A 22 -10.54 -1.99 1.01
CA ASP A 22 -9.63 -1.08 0.32
C ASP A 22 -10.10 -0.81 -1.13
N ALA A 23 -10.67 -1.80 -1.81
CA ALA A 23 -11.22 -1.64 -3.16
C ALA A 23 -12.40 -0.65 -3.18
N VAL A 24 -13.31 -0.74 -2.21
CA VAL A 24 -14.45 0.19 -2.07
C VAL A 24 -14.00 1.65 -1.88
N LYS A 25 -12.83 1.87 -1.30
CA LYS A 25 -12.26 3.21 -1.10
C LYS A 25 -11.56 3.78 -2.34
N MET A 26 -11.44 3.01 -3.42
CA MET A 26 -10.81 3.49 -4.64
C MET A 26 -11.78 4.28 -5.52
N PRO A 27 -11.30 5.32 -6.23
CA PRO A 27 -12.12 6.09 -7.16
C PRO A 27 -12.33 5.39 -8.51
N PHE A 28 -11.96 4.12 -8.64
CA PHE A 28 -12.08 3.31 -9.86
C PHE A 28 -12.18 1.83 -9.48
N ASP A 29 -12.65 1.01 -10.41
CA ASP A 29 -12.80 -0.42 -10.18
C ASP A 29 -11.44 -1.11 -10.13
N LEU A 30 -11.30 -2.08 -9.22
CA LEU A 30 -10.08 -2.87 -9.08
C LEU A 30 -10.02 -3.90 -10.22
N LEU A 31 -9.10 -3.72 -11.16
CA LEU A 31 -8.97 -4.59 -12.32
C LEU A 31 -7.99 -5.76 -12.08
N GLY A 32 -7.02 -5.59 -11.20
CA GLY A 32 -6.00 -6.60 -10.96
C GLY A 32 -5.32 -6.46 -9.62
N ILE A 33 -4.84 -7.57 -9.11
CA ILE A 33 -4.04 -7.67 -7.90
C ILE A 33 -2.79 -8.48 -8.24
N ASP A 34 -1.64 -7.94 -7.88
CA ASP A 34 -0.36 -8.63 -7.99
C ASP A 34 0.17 -8.90 -6.58
N SER A 35 0.54 -10.14 -6.29
CA SER A 35 1.05 -10.55 -4.99
C SER A 35 2.38 -11.28 -5.12
N ASP A 36 3.13 -11.32 -4.04
CA ASP A 36 4.22 -12.27 -3.90
C ASP A 36 3.69 -13.70 -3.66
N ASN A 37 4.59 -14.63 -3.34
CA ASN A 37 4.23 -16.03 -3.04
C ASN A 37 3.84 -16.25 -1.57
N GLY A 38 3.45 -15.22 -0.83
CA GLY A 38 2.98 -15.35 0.55
C GLY A 38 1.78 -16.29 0.66
N SER A 39 1.84 -17.25 1.60
CA SER A 39 0.78 -18.25 1.79
C SER A 39 -0.57 -17.60 2.15
N GLU A 40 -0.57 -16.44 2.75
CA GLU A 40 -1.74 -15.64 3.08
C GLU A 40 -2.55 -15.21 1.86
N PHE A 41 -1.91 -15.04 0.70
CA PHE A 41 -2.56 -14.70 -0.57
C PHE A 41 -2.95 -15.91 -1.42
N ILE A 42 -2.37 -17.10 -1.12
CA ILE A 42 -2.60 -18.32 -1.88
C ILE A 42 -3.67 -19.18 -1.19
N ASN A 43 -4.80 -18.59 -0.86
CA ASN A 43 -5.94 -19.34 -0.32
C ASN A 43 -7.07 -19.46 -1.35
N SER A 44 -7.80 -20.55 -1.28
CA SER A 44 -8.92 -20.84 -2.20
C SER A 44 -10.03 -19.78 -2.17
N HIS A 45 -10.23 -19.15 -1.02
CA HIS A 45 -11.23 -18.09 -0.85
C HIS A 45 -10.88 -16.84 -1.63
N PHE A 46 -9.60 -16.43 -1.57
CA PHE A 46 -9.13 -15.24 -2.28
C PHE A 46 -9.14 -15.43 -3.81
N ILE A 47 -8.71 -16.61 -4.27
CA ILE A 47 -8.75 -16.97 -5.70
C ILE A 47 -10.20 -16.99 -6.22
N ARG A 48 -11.12 -17.56 -5.44
CA ARG A 48 -12.54 -17.58 -5.79
C ARG A 48 -13.13 -16.18 -5.85
N TYR A 49 -12.88 -15.35 -4.84
CA TYR A 49 -13.29 -13.95 -4.81
C TYR A 49 -12.79 -13.18 -6.03
N SER A 50 -11.51 -13.31 -6.38
CA SER A 50 -10.94 -12.63 -7.55
C SER A 50 -11.63 -13.03 -8.85
N LYS A 51 -12.05 -14.30 -8.97
CA LYS A 51 -12.82 -14.80 -10.14
C LYS A 51 -14.24 -14.25 -10.15
N GLU A 52 -14.95 -14.28 -9.01
CA GLU A 52 -16.32 -13.77 -8.86
C GLU A 52 -16.38 -12.28 -9.21
N GLU A 53 -15.44 -11.48 -8.74
CA GLU A 53 -15.35 -10.02 -8.98
C GLU A 53 -14.66 -9.67 -10.30
N ARG A 54 -14.27 -10.66 -11.11
CA ARG A 54 -13.52 -10.47 -12.38
C ARG A 54 -12.22 -9.68 -12.22
N ILE A 55 -11.56 -9.83 -11.07
CA ILE A 55 -10.28 -9.23 -10.79
C ILE A 55 -9.16 -10.15 -11.30
N THR A 56 -8.28 -9.64 -12.14
CA THR A 56 -7.09 -10.37 -12.59
C THR A 56 -6.15 -10.57 -11.41
N PHE A 57 -5.93 -11.83 -11.02
CA PHE A 57 -4.98 -12.15 -9.97
C PHE A 57 -3.70 -12.72 -10.56
N THR A 58 -2.59 -12.03 -10.30
CA THR A 58 -1.24 -12.46 -10.68
C THR A 58 -0.38 -12.68 -9.44
N ARG A 59 0.59 -13.56 -9.55
CA ARG A 59 1.57 -13.82 -8.49
C ARG A 59 2.96 -14.07 -9.07
N GLY A 60 3.97 -13.74 -8.31
CA GLY A 60 5.34 -14.11 -8.62
C GLY A 60 5.50 -15.63 -8.75
N ARG A 61 6.26 -16.09 -9.74
CA ARG A 61 6.59 -17.52 -9.88
C ARG A 61 7.60 -17.92 -8.80
N ALA A 62 7.49 -19.15 -8.31
CA ALA A 62 8.43 -19.68 -7.35
C ALA A 62 9.87 -19.59 -7.90
N TYR A 63 10.79 -19.14 -7.05
CA TYR A 63 12.23 -18.97 -7.38
C TYR A 63 12.56 -17.95 -8.49
N LYS A 64 11.60 -17.13 -8.95
CA LYS A 64 11.83 -16.06 -9.93
C LYS A 64 11.86 -14.70 -9.25
N LYS A 65 13.02 -14.30 -8.72
CA LYS A 65 13.22 -13.02 -7.98
C LYS A 65 12.75 -11.77 -8.72
N ASN A 66 12.76 -11.79 -10.05
CA ASN A 66 12.36 -10.63 -10.85
C ASN A 66 10.84 -10.43 -10.92
N ASP A 67 10.04 -11.44 -10.60
CA ASP A 67 8.57 -11.34 -10.68
C ASP A 67 7.98 -10.53 -9.52
N GLY A 68 8.62 -10.56 -8.34
CA GLY A 68 8.18 -9.82 -7.15
C GLY A 68 8.72 -8.39 -7.00
N CYS A 69 9.49 -7.88 -7.98
CA CYS A 69 10.24 -6.63 -7.82
C CYS A 69 9.35 -5.41 -7.51
N TYR A 70 8.13 -5.35 -7.99
CA TYR A 70 7.20 -4.23 -7.72
C TYR A 70 6.62 -4.31 -6.31
N VAL A 71 6.25 -5.50 -5.85
CA VAL A 71 5.74 -5.74 -4.49
C VAL A 71 6.83 -5.46 -3.47
N GLU A 72 8.03 -6.04 -3.66
CA GLU A 72 9.19 -5.82 -2.80
C GLU A 72 9.60 -4.34 -2.73
N GLN A 73 9.63 -3.63 -3.87
CA GLN A 73 9.93 -2.21 -3.92
C GLN A 73 8.91 -1.40 -3.13
N LYS A 74 7.62 -1.71 -3.24
CA LYS A 74 6.57 -0.99 -2.53
C LYS A 74 6.56 -1.31 -1.04
N ASN A 75 6.76 -2.57 -0.67
CA ASN A 75 6.93 -2.96 0.72
C ASN A 75 8.09 -2.18 1.35
N TYR A 76 9.26 -2.15 0.72
CA TYR A 76 10.39 -1.39 1.24
C TYR A 76 10.13 0.11 1.30
N SER A 77 9.73 0.72 0.17
CA SER A 77 9.68 2.19 0.03
C SER A 77 8.54 2.85 0.81
N VAL A 78 7.49 2.13 1.13
CA VAL A 78 6.32 2.67 1.83
C VAL A 78 6.20 2.07 3.23
N VAL A 79 6.16 0.74 3.33
CA VAL A 79 5.90 0.05 4.59
C VAL A 79 7.13 0.08 5.50
N ARG A 80 8.25 -0.53 5.05
CA ARG A 80 9.45 -0.66 5.90
C ARG A 80 10.07 0.67 6.29
N ARG A 81 9.96 1.67 5.45
CA ARG A 81 10.39 3.04 5.82
C ARG A 81 9.49 3.69 6.85
N ALA A 82 8.23 3.30 6.95
CA ALA A 82 7.28 3.85 7.91
C ALA A 82 7.33 3.13 9.26
N VAL A 83 7.46 1.80 9.28
CA VAL A 83 7.33 0.99 10.50
C VAL A 83 8.57 0.14 10.84
N GLY A 84 9.61 0.17 10.01
CA GLY A 84 10.85 -0.62 10.25
C GLY A 84 10.63 -2.12 10.13
N TYR A 85 11.42 -2.88 10.91
CA TYR A 85 11.45 -4.34 10.91
C TYR A 85 11.05 -4.94 12.27
N SER A 86 10.46 -4.15 13.16
CA SER A 86 9.99 -4.64 14.45
C SER A 86 8.84 -5.62 14.29
N ARG A 87 8.73 -6.57 15.21
CA ARG A 87 7.62 -7.51 15.26
C ARG A 87 6.47 -6.88 16.04
N TYR A 88 5.35 -6.73 15.38
CA TYR A 88 4.10 -6.21 15.94
C TYR A 88 3.12 -7.37 16.10
N ASP A 89 2.89 -7.81 17.32
CA ASP A 89 2.10 -9.01 17.64
C ASP A 89 1.06 -8.80 18.74
N THR A 90 0.95 -7.58 19.27
CA THR A 90 -0.10 -7.23 20.23
C THR A 90 -1.31 -6.58 19.54
N GLU A 91 -2.49 -6.67 20.15
CA GLU A 91 -3.71 -6.05 19.61
C GLU A 91 -3.58 -4.52 19.51
N GLU A 92 -2.91 -3.90 20.48
CA GLU A 92 -2.65 -2.47 20.48
C GLU A 92 -1.74 -2.05 19.32
N GLU A 93 -0.64 -2.78 19.11
CA GLU A 93 0.26 -2.54 17.97
C GLU A 93 -0.47 -2.68 16.62
N ILE A 94 -1.34 -3.68 16.49
CA ILE A 94 -2.15 -3.88 15.27
C ILE A 94 -3.12 -2.72 15.07
N ALA A 95 -3.76 -2.22 16.12
CA ALA A 95 -4.64 -1.07 16.06
C ALA A 95 -3.88 0.20 15.61
N LEU A 96 -2.70 0.46 16.20
CA LEU A 96 -1.83 1.57 15.82
C LEU A 96 -1.36 1.46 14.36
N LEU A 97 -0.98 0.26 13.90
CA LEU A 97 -0.60 0.02 12.50
C LEU A 97 -1.75 0.33 11.54
N ASN A 98 -2.97 -0.10 11.84
CA ASN A 98 -4.13 0.18 11.00
C ASN A 98 -4.41 1.69 10.89
N LEU A 99 -4.29 2.43 11.99
CA LEU A 99 -4.41 3.89 11.98
C LEU A 99 -3.29 4.53 11.14
N LEU A 100 -2.05 4.11 11.35
CA LEU A 100 -0.88 4.62 10.61
C LEU A 100 -1.01 4.37 9.11
N TYR A 101 -1.41 3.17 8.69
CA TYR A 101 -1.61 2.87 7.27
C TYR A 101 -2.76 3.67 6.65
N GLY A 102 -3.80 3.98 7.41
CA GLY A 102 -4.84 4.92 6.99
C GLY A 102 -4.27 6.28 6.63
N GLN A 103 -3.42 6.85 7.49
CA GLN A 103 -2.78 8.15 7.26
C GLN A 103 -1.73 8.09 6.13
N LEU A 104 -0.89 7.06 6.10
CA LEU A 104 0.10 6.84 5.04
C LEU A 104 -0.57 6.70 3.66
N ARG A 105 -1.72 6.04 3.57
CA ARG A 105 -2.49 5.94 2.34
C ARG A 105 -2.90 7.32 1.82
N LEU A 106 -3.41 8.18 2.69
CA LEU A 106 -3.77 9.54 2.33
C LEU A 106 -2.53 10.34 1.91
N TYR A 107 -1.48 10.31 2.70
CA TYR A 107 -0.23 11.00 2.39
C TYR A 107 0.36 10.57 1.05
N THR A 108 0.50 9.25 0.84
CA THR A 108 1.11 8.71 -0.38
C THR A 108 0.28 9.01 -1.62
N ASN A 109 -1.04 8.90 -1.53
CA ASN A 109 -1.91 9.09 -2.69
C ASN A 109 -2.15 10.56 -3.06
N TYR A 110 -2.17 11.45 -2.10
CA TYR A 110 -2.50 12.85 -2.34
C TYR A 110 -1.31 13.80 -2.40
N PHE A 111 -0.22 13.48 -1.68
CA PHE A 111 0.90 14.42 -1.51
C PHE A 111 2.25 13.89 -1.97
N GLN A 112 2.41 12.57 -2.18
CA GLN A 112 3.70 12.01 -2.59
C GLN A 112 3.76 11.77 -4.10
N PRO A 113 4.51 12.58 -4.87
CA PRO A 113 4.64 12.39 -6.32
C PRO A 113 5.56 11.20 -6.62
N SER A 114 5.29 10.57 -7.74
CA SER A 114 6.11 9.49 -8.29
C SER A 114 6.24 9.62 -9.80
N MET A 115 7.35 9.17 -10.35
CA MET A 115 7.60 9.10 -11.78
C MET A 115 7.23 7.71 -12.32
N LYS A 116 6.62 7.66 -13.50
CA LYS A 116 6.39 6.42 -14.24
C LYS A 116 7.40 6.28 -15.36
N LEU A 117 7.90 5.07 -15.58
CA LEU A 117 8.75 4.76 -16.71
C LEU A 117 7.93 4.88 -18.01
N ILE A 118 8.35 5.76 -18.91
CA ILE A 118 7.73 5.95 -20.23
C ILE A 118 8.41 5.05 -21.25
N GLU A 119 9.75 5.08 -21.28
CA GLU A 119 10.52 4.36 -22.28
C GLU A 119 11.78 3.77 -21.65
N LYS A 120 12.15 2.58 -22.13
CA LYS A 120 13.43 1.94 -21.82
C LYS A 120 14.10 1.50 -23.12
N LYS A 121 15.17 2.16 -23.49
CA LYS A 121 16.00 1.78 -24.64
C LYS A 121 17.25 1.07 -24.17
N ARG A 122 17.53 -0.09 -24.75
CA ARG A 122 18.74 -0.85 -24.47
C ARG A 122 19.70 -0.66 -25.65
N THR A 123 20.89 -0.11 -25.38
CA THR A 123 21.96 0.07 -26.36
C THR A 123 23.19 -0.64 -25.80
N GLY A 124 23.41 -1.88 -26.24
CA GLY A 124 24.47 -2.74 -25.71
C GLY A 124 24.24 -3.14 -24.24
N PRO A 125 25.28 -3.13 -23.40
CA PRO A 125 25.17 -3.51 -21.98
C PRO A 125 24.46 -2.45 -21.13
N ARG A 126 24.31 -1.22 -21.61
CA ARG A 126 23.68 -0.11 -20.88
C ARG A 126 22.25 0.14 -21.36
N GLY A 127 21.34 0.34 -20.39
CA GLY A 127 19.96 0.72 -20.68
C GLY A 127 19.68 2.16 -20.22
N LYS A 128 19.13 3.01 -21.09
CA LYS A 128 18.64 4.33 -20.75
C LYS A 128 17.15 4.26 -20.47
N LYS A 129 16.71 4.91 -19.39
CA LYS A 129 15.32 4.96 -18.96
C LYS A 129 14.85 6.40 -18.99
N TRP A 130 13.64 6.63 -19.50
CA TRP A 130 12.97 7.93 -19.48
C TRP A 130 11.72 7.84 -18.63
N TYR A 131 11.51 8.84 -17.83
CA TYR A 131 10.41 8.91 -16.90
C TYR A 131 9.53 10.12 -17.23
N ASP A 132 8.25 10.03 -16.86
CA ASP A 132 7.35 11.18 -16.94
C ASP A 132 7.66 12.21 -15.82
N THR A 133 7.00 13.36 -15.91
CA THR A 133 7.02 14.35 -14.83
C THR A 133 6.41 13.77 -13.56
N PRO A 134 7.03 14.03 -12.39
CA PRO A 134 6.49 13.55 -11.11
C PRO A 134 5.05 14.03 -10.91
N LYS A 135 4.15 13.09 -10.66
CA LYS A 135 2.74 13.36 -10.34
C LYS A 135 2.29 12.49 -9.18
N THR A 136 1.44 13.05 -8.30
CA THR A 136 0.80 12.23 -7.28
C THR A 136 -0.21 11.27 -7.92
N PRO A 137 -0.53 10.13 -7.27
CA PRO A 137 -1.64 9.27 -7.73
C PRO A 137 -2.95 10.04 -7.92
N TYR A 138 -3.27 10.96 -7.02
CA TYR A 138 -4.41 11.87 -7.13
C TYR A 138 -4.40 12.67 -8.44
N GLN A 139 -3.28 13.33 -8.78
CA GLN A 139 -3.16 14.09 -10.02
C GLN A 139 -3.33 13.21 -11.27
N ARG A 140 -2.86 11.95 -11.20
CA ARG A 140 -3.04 10.98 -12.30
C ARG A 140 -4.51 10.57 -12.47
N VAL A 141 -5.24 10.41 -11.36
CA VAL A 141 -6.70 10.13 -11.40
C VAL A 141 -7.45 11.28 -12.05
N LEU A 142 -7.15 12.52 -11.69
CA LEU A 142 -7.80 13.69 -12.30
C LEU A 142 -7.50 13.81 -13.80
N ALA A 143 -6.28 13.48 -14.22
CA ALA A 143 -5.85 13.58 -15.61
C ALA A 143 -6.31 12.41 -16.49
N SER A 144 -6.76 11.29 -15.91
CA SER A 144 -7.19 10.12 -16.70
C SER A 144 -8.53 10.38 -17.40
N PRO A 145 -8.64 10.06 -18.71
CA PRO A 145 -9.92 10.12 -19.43
C PRO A 145 -10.87 8.99 -19.02
N ASP A 146 -10.36 7.87 -18.48
CA ASP A 146 -11.13 6.65 -18.19
C ASP A 146 -11.91 6.70 -16.89
N ILE A 147 -11.76 7.77 -16.10
CA ILE A 147 -12.38 7.90 -14.79
C ILE A 147 -13.53 8.90 -14.87
N TYR A 148 -14.71 8.46 -14.47
CA TYR A 148 -15.94 9.25 -14.47
C TYR A 148 -15.81 10.52 -13.61
N ARG A 149 -16.52 11.56 -14.03
CA ARG A 149 -16.47 12.88 -13.40
C ARG A 149 -16.84 12.85 -11.92
N GLU A 150 -17.87 12.09 -11.58
CA GLU A 150 -18.37 11.97 -10.20
C GLU A 150 -17.29 11.39 -9.27
N ARG A 151 -16.53 10.40 -9.75
CA ARG A 151 -15.41 9.81 -9.00
C ARG A 151 -14.25 10.79 -8.84
N LYS A 152 -13.96 11.62 -9.84
CA LYS A 152 -12.96 12.69 -9.75
C LYS A 152 -13.37 13.76 -8.73
N GLU A 153 -14.64 14.16 -8.71
CA GLU A 153 -15.19 15.11 -7.75
C GLU A 153 -15.12 14.59 -6.31
N ALA A 154 -15.40 13.28 -6.10
CA ALA A 154 -15.25 12.65 -4.79
C ALA A 154 -13.79 12.69 -4.29
N VAL A 155 -12.82 12.36 -5.16
CA VAL A 155 -11.39 12.42 -4.83
C VAL A 155 -10.94 13.86 -4.57
N LEU A 156 -11.43 14.83 -5.33
CA LEU A 156 -11.17 16.25 -5.13
C LEU A 156 -11.73 16.75 -3.79
N LYS A 157 -12.92 16.30 -3.41
CA LYS A 157 -13.52 16.63 -2.10
C LYS A 157 -12.64 16.14 -0.95
N ILE A 158 -12.13 14.91 -1.04
CA ILE A 158 -11.19 14.37 -0.05
C ILE A 158 -9.93 15.24 -0.01
N TYR A 159 -9.31 15.53 -1.16
CA TYR A 159 -8.10 16.37 -1.21
C TYR A 159 -8.27 17.71 -0.51
N ARG A 160 -9.41 18.38 -0.74
CA ARG A 160 -9.72 19.68 -0.13
C ARG A 160 -9.90 19.62 1.39
N SER A 161 -10.26 18.47 1.95
CA SER A 161 -10.38 18.27 3.40
C SER A 161 -9.07 17.88 4.08
N LEU A 162 -8.01 17.62 3.32
CA LEU A 162 -6.73 17.20 3.88
C LEU A 162 -5.82 18.40 4.16
N ASP A 163 -5.23 18.41 5.34
CA ASP A 163 -4.13 19.28 5.70
C ASP A 163 -2.82 18.46 5.78
N LEU A 164 -1.82 18.88 5.02
CA LEU A 164 -0.54 18.16 4.93
C LEU A 164 0.23 18.19 6.27
N GLY A 165 0.16 19.31 7.00
CA GLY A 165 0.85 19.48 8.29
C GLY A 165 0.24 18.56 9.35
N GLN A 166 -1.07 18.58 9.48
CA GLN A 166 -1.80 17.69 10.39
C GLN A 166 -1.58 16.22 10.05
N LEU A 167 -1.63 15.86 8.76
CA LEU A 167 -1.42 14.49 8.30
C LEU A 167 -0.02 13.98 8.65
N LYS A 168 1.02 14.79 8.44
CA LYS A 168 2.38 14.45 8.82
C LYS A 168 2.56 14.33 10.33
N GLY A 169 2.04 15.29 11.09
CA GLY A 169 2.09 15.24 12.55
C GLY A 169 1.42 13.99 13.12
N GLU A 170 0.29 13.58 12.55
CA GLU A 170 -0.39 12.35 12.97
C GLU A 170 0.39 11.08 12.60
N ILE A 171 1.03 11.04 11.43
CA ILE A 171 1.93 9.94 11.05
C ILE A 171 3.09 9.83 12.05
N GLU A 172 3.77 10.92 12.35
CA GLU A 172 4.88 10.96 13.30
C GLU A 172 4.45 10.56 14.72
N ARG A 173 3.29 11.04 15.16
CA ARG A 173 2.69 10.65 16.45
C ARG A 173 2.45 9.13 16.55
N LEU A 174 1.87 8.54 15.49
CA LEU A 174 1.57 7.10 15.44
C LEU A 174 2.84 6.25 15.36
N GLN A 175 3.85 6.70 14.60
CA GLN A 175 5.16 6.05 14.56
C GLN A 175 5.82 6.06 15.94
N GLY A 176 5.84 7.19 16.63
CA GLY A 176 6.37 7.28 17.99
C GLY A 176 5.60 6.41 19.00
N ALA A 177 4.29 6.25 18.84
CA ALA A 177 3.50 5.34 19.67
C ALA A 177 3.89 3.87 19.44
N LEU A 178 4.06 3.47 18.18
CA LEU A 178 4.53 2.12 17.83
C LEU A 178 5.94 1.83 18.37
N GLU A 179 6.86 2.77 18.26
CA GLU A 179 8.21 2.63 18.80
C GLU A 179 8.20 2.43 20.32
N ARG A 180 7.40 3.21 21.04
CA ARG A 180 7.22 3.06 22.49
C ARG A 180 6.65 1.70 22.87
N SER A 181 5.61 1.24 22.20
CA SER A 181 5.02 -0.08 22.45
C SER A 181 6.03 -1.22 22.27
N VAL A 182 6.84 -1.18 21.18
CA VAL A 182 7.90 -2.16 20.96
C VAL A 182 8.97 -2.10 22.05
N TYR A 183 9.37 -0.90 22.49
CA TYR A 183 10.35 -0.72 23.55
C TYR A 183 9.87 -1.29 24.88
N GLU A 184 8.64 -0.98 25.27
CA GLU A 184 8.02 -1.47 26.49
C GLU A 184 7.90 -3.00 26.49
N LYS A 185 7.49 -3.58 25.37
CA LYS A 185 7.42 -5.03 25.20
C LYS A 185 8.77 -5.72 25.34
N ARG A 186 9.84 -5.16 24.79
CA ARG A 186 11.21 -5.69 24.94
C ARG A 186 11.65 -5.64 26.40
N ARG A 187 11.44 -4.50 27.06
CA ARG A 187 11.80 -4.31 28.46
C ARG A 187 11.05 -5.27 29.41
N SER A 188 9.82 -5.62 29.11
CA SER A 188 9.04 -6.59 29.90
C SER A 188 9.62 -8.00 29.78
N ARG A 189 10.03 -8.40 28.55
CA ARG A 189 10.64 -9.72 28.30
C ARG A 189 12.04 -9.89 28.90
N GLU A 190 12.78 -8.81 29.11
CA GLU A 190 14.09 -8.84 29.76
C GLU A 190 14.02 -8.98 31.29
N LYS A 191 12.82 -8.81 31.86
CA LYS A 191 12.60 -8.92 33.31
C LYS A 191 12.00 -10.26 33.74
N GLU A 192 11.58 -11.08 32.79
CA GLU A 192 11.11 -12.46 32.98
C GLU A 192 12.28 -13.45 32.84
#